data_0c65be3b4480014540f55e8b31434e08
#
_entry.id   0c65be3b4480014540f55e8b31434e08
#
_cell.length_a   1.000
_cell.length_b   1.000
_cell.length_c   1.000
_cell.angle_alpha   90.00
_cell.angle_beta   90.00
_cell.angle_gamma   90.00
#
_symmetry.space_group_name_H-M   'P 1'
#
loop_
_entity.id
_entity.type
_entity.pdbx_description
1 polymer ?
#
loop_
_entity_poly.entity_id
_entity_poly.type
_entity_poly.pdbx_seq_one_letter_code
_entity_poly.pdbx_strand_id
1 'polypeptide(L)'
;MEVTLIDSMGSDLTVVNAARVSFKKESHLVGGELLEKDQKLINYLAEHKHFTPFGHCFATFRVKAPIFVARQLQKHAYLRMNEVSRRYVDTTPEFYVPEVWRGRPVDKKQGSSGFIEDDGPTTTEYLDSCHYALEVYEEMLTEGVAPEQARMVLPQSMYTEWYWSGSLDAFSNMCNLRCKPDAQEETRMIA
;
A
#
# COMPACT_ATOMS: atom_id res chain seq x y z
N MET A 1 -7.86 5.53 5.84
CA MET A 1 -6.71 5.12 5.00
C MET A 1 -6.73 5.96 3.73
N GLU A 2 -5.57 6.40 3.24
CA GLU A 2 -5.47 7.35 2.14
C GLU A 2 -4.31 6.99 1.20
N VAL A 3 -4.50 7.20 -0.10
CA VAL A 3 -3.47 7.07 -1.13
C VAL A 3 -3.51 8.32 -2.01
N THR A 4 -2.40 9.02 -2.10
CA THR A 4 -2.28 10.25 -2.89
C THR A 4 -1.13 10.09 -3.88
N LEU A 5 -1.39 10.28 -5.17
CA LEU A 5 -0.33 10.36 -6.18
C LEU A 5 0.45 11.65 -5.97
N ILE A 6 1.77 11.52 -5.80
CA ILE A 6 2.68 12.67 -5.64
C ILE A 6 3.32 13.04 -6.96
N ASP A 7 3.81 12.05 -7.71
CA ASP A 7 4.49 12.26 -8.98
C ASP A 7 4.44 11.00 -9.84
N SER A 8 4.58 11.18 -11.16
CA SER A 8 4.68 10.08 -12.09
C SER A 8 5.59 10.43 -13.27
N MET A 9 6.28 9.43 -13.78
CA MET A 9 7.16 9.54 -14.94
C MET A 9 6.76 8.49 -15.98
N GLY A 10 6.78 8.90 -17.24
CA GLY A 10 6.47 8.02 -18.36
C GLY A 10 4.99 8.07 -18.76
N SER A 11 4.68 7.33 -19.83
CA SER A 11 3.35 7.25 -20.43
C SER A 11 3.25 5.95 -21.24
N ASP A 12 2.09 5.68 -21.81
CA ASP A 12 1.89 4.58 -22.77
C ASP A 12 2.89 4.65 -23.93
N LEU A 13 3.19 5.87 -24.42
CA LEU A 13 4.21 6.06 -25.45
C LEU A 13 5.61 5.65 -24.99
N THR A 14 5.94 5.85 -23.71
CA THR A 14 7.20 5.39 -23.12
C THR A 14 7.29 3.87 -23.18
N VAL A 15 6.24 3.15 -22.79
CA VAL A 15 6.18 1.68 -22.85
C VAL A 15 6.36 1.20 -24.29
N VAL A 16 5.63 1.81 -25.24
CA VAL A 16 5.71 1.47 -26.68
C VAL A 16 7.13 1.65 -27.20
N ASN A 17 7.76 2.79 -26.92
CA ASN A 17 9.09 3.09 -27.46
C ASN A 17 10.17 2.26 -26.78
N ALA A 18 10.04 1.96 -25.48
CA ALA A 18 10.91 1.00 -24.81
C ALA A 18 10.87 -0.39 -25.46
N ALA A 19 9.69 -0.86 -25.88
CA ALA A 19 9.57 -2.12 -26.61
C ALA A 19 10.14 -2.04 -28.05
N ARG A 20 9.87 -0.91 -28.74
CA ARG A 20 10.26 -0.73 -30.15
C ARG A 20 11.76 -0.50 -30.36
N VAL A 21 12.50 -0.07 -29.33
CA VAL A 21 13.94 0.16 -29.43
C VAL A 21 14.69 -1.09 -29.92
N SER A 22 14.22 -2.27 -29.59
CA SER A 22 14.79 -3.55 -30.04
C SER A 22 14.77 -3.71 -31.58
N PHE A 23 13.89 -2.99 -32.25
CA PHE A 23 13.73 -2.98 -33.71
C PHE A 23 14.24 -1.70 -34.35
N LYS A 24 14.93 -0.82 -33.59
CA LYS A 24 15.34 0.53 -34.01
C LYS A 24 14.17 1.35 -34.59
N LYS A 25 12.99 1.23 -33.96
CA LYS A 25 11.76 1.94 -34.33
C LYS A 25 11.29 2.82 -33.19
N GLU A 26 10.56 3.87 -33.54
CA GLU A 26 9.95 4.81 -32.63
C GLU A 26 8.51 5.08 -33.05
N SER A 27 7.64 5.34 -32.12
CA SER A 27 6.27 5.80 -32.31
C SER A 27 6.10 7.20 -31.76
N HIS A 28 5.13 7.91 -32.31
CA HIS A 28 4.76 9.26 -31.89
C HIS A 28 3.25 9.34 -31.73
N LEU A 29 2.79 10.27 -30.90
CA LEU A 29 1.36 10.58 -30.80
C LEU A 29 0.88 11.27 -32.09
N VAL A 30 -0.33 10.95 -32.51
CA VAL A 30 -1.01 11.61 -33.64
C VAL A 30 -2.25 12.30 -33.10
N GLY A 31 -2.29 13.63 -33.22
CA GLY A 31 -3.37 14.39 -32.59
C GLY A 31 -3.42 14.33 -31.07
N GLY A 32 -2.30 13.99 -30.43
CA GLY A 32 -2.23 13.81 -28.97
C GLY A 32 -2.61 12.40 -28.50
N GLU A 33 -2.99 11.51 -29.40
CA GLU A 33 -3.44 10.15 -29.08
C GLU A 33 -2.45 9.09 -29.53
N LEU A 34 -2.46 7.97 -28.81
CA LEU A 34 -1.68 6.78 -29.16
C LEU A 34 -2.32 6.08 -30.37
N LEU A 35 -1.51 5.63 -31.30
CA LEU A 35 -2.00 4.87 -32.45
C LEU A 35 -2.58 3.51 -32.01
N GLU A 36 -3.62 3.04 -32.66
CA GLU A 36 -4.28 1.75 -32.37
C GLU A 36 -3.28 0.56 -32.38
N LYS A 37 -2.31 0.58 -33.32
CA LYS A 37 -1.26 -0.45 -33.38
C LYS A 37 -0.36 -0.45 -32.15
N ASP A 38 -0.17 0.70 -31.52
CA ASP A 38 0.66 0.86 -30.33
C ASP A 38 -0.11 0.45 -29.07
N GLN A 39 -1.40 0.73 -29.03
CA GLN A 39 -2.28 0.20 -27.99
C GLN A 39 -2.35 -1.34 -28.02
N LYS A 40 -2.45 -1.93 -29.23
CA LYS A 40 -2.39 -3.40 -29.39
C LYS A 40 -1.06 -3.96 -28.91
N LEU A 41 0.05 -3.24 -29.12
CA LEU A 41 1.37 -3.65 -28.63
C LEU A 41 1.42 -3.66 -27.09
N ILE A 42 0.91 -2.62 -26.41
CA ILE A 42 0.85 -2.57 -24.94
C ILE A 42 0.06 -3.77 -24.40
N ASN A 43 -1.13 -4.02 -24.96
CA ASN A 43 -1.97 -5.14 -24.54
C ASN A 43 -1.24 -6.50 -24.73
N TYR A 44 -0.59 -6.68 -25.88
CA TYR A 44 0.21 -7.87 -26.16
C TYR A 44 1.34 -8.05 -25.13
N LEU A 45 2.09 -6.98 -24.82
CA LEU A 45 3.18 -7.03 -23.84
C LEU A 45 2.69 -7.40 -22.45
N ALA A 46 1.55 -6.85 -22.03
CA ALA A 46 0.94 -7.15 -20.74
C ALA A 46 0.45 -8.60 -20.67
N GLU A 47 -0.28 -9.07 -21.69
CA GLU A 47 -0.82 -10.43 -21.78
C GLU A 47 0.30 -11.48 -21.74
N HIS A 48 1.37 -11.25 -22.49
CA HIS A 48 2.50 -12.17 -22.58
C HIS A 48 3.57 -11.95 -21.52
N LYS A 49 3.31 -11.09 -20.53
CA LYS A 49 4.20 -10.82 -19.38
C LYS A 49 5.58 -10.29 -19.78
N HIS A 50 5.63 -9.49 -20.83
CA HIS A 50 6.83 -8.78 -21.25
C HIS A 50 6.97 -7.49 -20.41
N PHE A 51 7.41 -7.61 -19.14
CA PHE A 51 7.33 -6.52 -18.15
C PHE A 51 8.37 -5.42 -18.35
N THR A 52 9.53 -5.70 -18.94
CA THR A 52 10.64 -4.72 -19.05
C THR A 52 10.22 -3.35 -19.61
N PRO A 53 9.37 -3.24 -20.66
CA PRO A 53 8.93 -1.93 -21.15
C PRO A 53 8.14 -1.12 -20.10
N PHE A 54 7.35 -1.76 -19.25
CA PHE A 54 6.59 -1.12 -18.18
C PHE A 54 7.50 -0.63 -17.04
N GLY A 55 8.70 -1.22 -16.91
CA GLY A 55 9.71 -0.79 -15.96
C GLY A 55 10.28 0.62 -16.21
N HIS A 56 9.99 1.22 -17.36
CA HIS A 56 10.39 2.60 -17.69
C HIS A 56 9.35 3.66 -17.28
N CYS A 57 8.22 3.26 -16.72
CA CYS A 57 7.23 4.15 -16.12
C CYS A 57 7.29 4.01 -14.60
N PHE A 58 7.26 5.13 -13.88
CA PHE A 58 7.35 5.17 -12.42
C PHE A 58 6.23 6.00 -11.80
N ALA A 59 5.86 5.65 -10.58
CA ALA A 59 4.98 6.48 -9.78
C ALA A 59 5.48 6.57 -8.34
N THR A 60 5.13 7.67 -7.68
CA THR A 60 5.35 7.91 -6.26
C THR A 60 4.03 8.27 -5.61
N PHE A 61 3.68 7.52 -4.58
CA PHE A 61 2.49 7.77 -3.76
C PHE A 61 2.88 8.15 -2.34
N ARG A 62 2.03 8.95 -1.69
CA ARG A 62 1.98 9.08 -0.25
C ARG A 62 0.80 8.25 0.25
N VAL A 63 1.08 7.36 1.20
CA VAL A 63 0.08 6.42 1.75
C VAL A 63 -0.03 6.64 3.25
N LYS A 64 -1.28 6.73 3.76
CA LYS A 64 -1.60 6.69 5.20
C LYS A 64 -2.42 5.44 5.47
N ALA A 65 -1.87 4.52 6.25
CA ALA A 65 -2.53 3.26 6.62
C ALA A 65 -1.98 2.71 7.95
N PRO A 66 -2.66 1.75 8.59
CA PRO A 66 -2.16 1.12 9.81
C PRO A 66 -0.88 0.33 9.58
N ILE A 67 -0.06 0.21 10.62
CA ILE A 67 1.22 -0.55 10.58
C ILE A 67 1.01 -1.98 10.07
N PHE A 68 -0.05 -2.68 10.48
CA PHE A 68 -0.29 -4.05 10.03
C PHE A 68 -0.50 -4.16 8.51
N VAL A 69 -1.03 -3.11 7.86
CA VAL A 69 -1.14 -2.99 6.40
C VAL A 69 0.23 -2.69 5.78
N ALA A 70 0.92 -1.68 6.32
CA ALA A 70 2.25 -1.29 5.86
C ALA A 70 3.21 -2.49 5.83
N ARG A 71 3.21 -3.33 6.88
CA ARG A 71 4.05 -4.54 6.97
C ARG A 71 3.79 -5.56 5.88
N GLN A 72 2.57 -5.67 5.37
CA GLN A 72 2.27 -6.55 4.24
C GLN A 72 2.78 -5.97 2.93
N LEU A 73 2.66 -4.65 2.76
CA LEU A 73 3.05 -3.95 1.54
C LEU A 73 4.58 -3.79 1.41
N GLN A 74 5.31 -3.65 2.52
CA GLN A 74 6.78 -3.60 2.53
C GLN A 74 7.47 -4.83 1.94
N LYS A 75 6.77 -5.97 1.85
CA LYS A 75 7.35 -7.22 1.34
C LYS A 75 7.45 -7.27 -0.18
N HIS A 76 6.86 -6.31 -0.88
CA HIS A 76 6.89 -6.28 -2.34
C HIS A 76 8.24 -5.79 -2.85
N ALA A 77 8.85 -6.61 -3.71
CA ALA A 77 10.13 -6.28 -4.34
C ALA A 77 10.00 -5.08 -5.28
N TYR A 78 11.08 -4.33 -5.40
CA TYR A 78 11.24 -3.18 -6.31
C TYR A 78 10.38 -1.95 -5.98
N LEU A 79 9.61 -1.98 -4.89
CA LEU A 79 8.93 -0.80 -4.34
C LEU A 79 9.76 -0.22 -3.20
N ARG A 80 10.05 1.08 -3.26
CA ARG A 80 10.81 1.81 -2.24
C ARG A 80 9.85 2.47 -1.27
N MET A 81 10.13 2.33 0.02
CA MET A 81 9.29 2.83 1.09
C MET A 81 10.12 3.64 2.08
N ASN A 82 9.72 4.89 2.31
CA ASN A 82 10.24 5.73 3.37
C ASN A 82 9.09 6.10 4.30
N GLU A 83 9.15 5.60 5.52
CA GLU A 83 8.06 5.66 6.50
C GLU A 83 8.37 6.70 7.59
N VAL A 84 7.33 7.34 8.11
CA VAL A 84 7.40 8.17 9.33
C VAL A 84 7.96 7.35 10.48
N SER A 85 8.90 7.92 11.21
CA SER A 85 9.54 7.22 12.32
C SER A 85 9.15 7.82 13.66
N ARG A 86 8.52 7.01 14.50
CA ARG A 86 8.24 7.35 15.91
C ARG A 86 9.48 7.53 16.79
N ARG A 87 10.66 7.39 16.24
CA ARG A 87 11.90 7.83 16.92
C ARG A 87 12.07 9.34 16.93
N TYR A 88 11.43 10.03 15.99
CA TYR A 88 11.57 11.47 15.75
C TYR A 88 10.27 12.26 15.84
N VAL A 89 9.14 11.54 15.83
CA VAL A 89 7.81 12.14 15.84
C VAL A 89 7.07 11.61 17.07
N ASP A 90 6.71 12.51 17.96
CA ASP A 90 6.02 12.27 19.23
C ASP A 90 4.58 12.79 19.29
N THR A 91 4.04 13.21 18.14
CA THR A 91 2.62 13.59 18.04
C THR A 91 1.72 12.42 18.44
N THR A 92 0.56 12.73 19.03
CA THR A 92 -0.43 11.72 19.45
C THR A 92 -0.75 10.74 18.31
N PRO A 93 -0.58 9.43 18.50
CA PRO A 93 -0.92 8.41 17.51
C PRO A 93 -2.43 8.36 17.23
N GLU A 94 -2.78 8.09 15.97
CA GLU A 94 -4.14 7.71 15.58
C GLU A 94 -4.22 6.18 15.42
N PHE A 95 -5.38 5.59 15.75
CA PHE A 95 -5.61 4.15 15.60
C PHE A 95 -6.71 3.86 14.58
N TYR A 96 -6.51 2.83 13.79
CA TYR A 96 -7.51 2.31 12.87
C TYR A 96 -8.58 1.55 13.63
N VAL A 97 -9.83 1.91 13.39
CA VAL A 97 -11.01 1.19 13.88
C VAL A 97 -11.75 0.62 12.66
N PRO A 98 -11.96 -0.69 12.57
CA PRO A 98 -12.73 -1.25 11.47
C PRO A 98 -14.21 -0.84 11.58
N GLU A 99 -14.85 -0.55 10.45
CA GLU A 99 -16.30 -0.28 10.41
C GLU A 99 -17.11 -1.52 10.81
N VAL A 100 -16.59 -2.69 10.49
CA VAL A 100 -17.19 -3.99 10.83
C VAL A 100 -16.11 -5.01 11.17
N TRP A 101 -16.38 -5.85 12.16
CA TRP A 101 -15.54 -6.99 12.46
C TRP A 101 -15.84 -8.16 11.52
N ARG A 102 -14.80 -8.84 11.06
CA ARG A 102 -14.92 -9.97 10.13
C ARG A 102 -14.57 -11.28 10.84
N GLY A 103 -15.34 -12.31 10.51
CA GLY A 103 -15.18 -13.64 11.07
C GLY A 103 -13.92 -14.36 10.57
N ARG A 104 -13.50 -15.34 11.35
CA ARG A 104 -12.44 -16.26 10.95
C ARG A 104 -12.98 -17.27 9.91
N PRO A 105 -12.33 -17.46 8.76
CA PRO A 105 -12.76 -18.46 7.79
C PRO A 105 -12.53 -19.88 8.34
N VAL A 106 -13.48 -20.80 8.08
CA VAL A 106 -13.42 -22.17 8.57
C VAL A 106 -12.40 -23.00 7.78
N ASP A 107 -12.38 -22.83 6.45
CA ASP A 107 -11.63 -23.72 5.53
C ASP A 107 -10.42 -23.03 4.87
N LYS A 108 -10.08 -21.81 5.25
CA LYS A 108 -9.01 -21.04 4.62
C LYS A 108 -8.02 -20.53 5.67
N LYS A 109 -6.73 -20.56 5.31
CA LYS A 109 -5.66 -20.01 6.16
C LYS A 109 -5.51 -18.48 6.03
N GLN A 110 -6.07 -17.87 4.99
CA GLN A 110 -5.94 -16.46 4.67
C GLN A 110 -7.30 -15.83 4.40
N GLY A 111 -7.38 -14.50 4.59
CA GLY A 111 -8.60 -13.74 4.41
C GLY A 111 -9.51 -13.80 5.65
N SER A 112 -10.71 -13.31 5.49
CA SER A 112 -11.78 -13.30 6.50
C SER A 112 -13.07 -13.83 5.88
N SER A 113 -14.00 -14.24 6.73
CA SER A 113 -15.32 -14.72 6.29
C SER A 113 -16.41 -13.94 7.00
N GLY A 114 -17.42 -13.50 6.25
CA GLY A 114 -18.61 -12.87 6.80
C GLY A 114 -18.34 -11.71 7.77
N PHE A 115 -19.38 -11.15 8.30
CA PHE A 115 -19.35 -10.13 9.33
C PHE A 115 -19.73 -10.75 10.68
N ILE A 116 -19.12 -10.24 11.74
CA ILE A 116 -19.51 -10.53 13.12
C ILE A 116 -20.45 -9.41 13.54
N GLU A 117 -21.65 -9.76 13.98
CA GLU A 117 -22.52 -8.82 14.67
C GLU A 117 -21.84 -8.46 16.01
N ASP A 118 -21.41 -7.21 16.13
CA ASP A 118 -20.79 -6.68 17.34
C ASP A 118 -21.78 -5.67 17.95
N ASP A 119 -22.46 -6.11 18.99
CA ASP A 119 -23.38 -5.24 19.77
C ASP A 119 -22.62 -4.22 20.65
N GLY A 120 -21.35 -3.97 20.35
CA GLY A 120 -20.48 -2.97 20.97
C GLY A 120 -19.35 -3.51 21.86
N PRO A 121 -19.41 -4.70 22.47
CA PRO A 121 -18.37 -5.15 23.41
C PRO A 121 -16.98 -5.26 22.78
N THR A 122 -16.85 -5.90 21.62
CA THR A 122 -15.56 -6.10 20.94
C THR A 122 -14.92 -4.77 20.54
N THR A 123 -15.72 -3.86 19.98
CA THR A 123 -15.26 -2.52 19.61
C THR A 123 -14.85 -1.71 20.82
N THR A 124 -15.62 -1.78 21.91
CA THR A 124 -15.31 -1.07 23.16
C THR A 124 -14.00 -1.59 23.78
N GLU A 125 -13.85 -2.89 23.96
CA GLU A 125 -12.62 -3.50 24.50
C GLU A 125 -11.39 -3.18 23.64
N TYR A 126 -11.56 -3.17 22.32
CA TYR A 126 -10.49 -2.79 21.40
C TYR A 126 -10.09 -1.32 21.57
N LEU A 127 -11.06 -0.40 21.63
CA LEU A 127 -10.80 1.03 21.84
C LEU A 127 -10.15 1.29 23.21
N ASP A 128 -10.62 0.64 24.26
CA ASP A 128 -10.04 0.74 25.60
C ASP A 128 -8.59 0.28 25.61
N SER A 129 -8.28 -0.80 24.90
CA SER A 129 -6.90 -1.27 24.75
C SER A 129 -5.99 -0.29 24.01
N CYS A 130 -6.52 0.38 22.97
CA CYS A 130 -5.79 1.42 22.25
C CYS A 130 -5.55 2.66 23.12
N HIS A 131 -6.55 3.11 23.87
CA HIS A 131 -6.44 4.24 24.79
C HIS A 131 -5.43 3.95 25.91
N TYR A 132 -5.50 2.76 26.52
CA TYR A 132 -4.54 2.38 27.55
C TYR A 132 -3.11 2.32 27.01
N ALA A 133 -2.91 1.79 25.81
CA ALA A 133 -1.59 1.79 25.18
C ALA A 133 -1.06 3.22 24.90
N LEU A 134 -1.96 4.14 24.55
CA LEU A 134 -1.64 5.55 24.38
C LEU A 134 -1.24 6.22 25.70
N GLU A 135 -2.00 6.01 26.75
CA GLU A 135 -1.70 6.53 28.11
C GLU A 135 -0.31 6.06 28.57
N VAL A 136 -0.03 4.76 28.46
CA VAL A 136 1.29 4.19 28.81
C VAL A 136 2.41 4.80 27.96
N TYR A 137 2.18 5.01 26.66
CA TYR A 137 3.15 5.64 25.76
C TYR A 137 3.48 7.06 26.20
N GLU A 138 2.46 7.88 26.52
CA GLU A 138 2.61 9.26 26.93
C GLU A 138 3.28 9.38 28.33
N GLU A 139 2.92 8.47 29.25
CA GLU A 139 3.56 8.37 30.55
C GLU A 139 5.06 8.03 30.43
N MET A 140 5.41 7.05 29.62
CA MET A 140 6.81 6.69 29.35
C MET A 140 7.62 7.87 28.80
N LEU A 141 7.05 8.64 27.88
CA LEU A 141 7.71 9.85 27.36
C LEU A 141 7.88 10.91 28.44
N THR A 142 6.87 11.09 29.30
CA THR A 142 6.91 12.05 30.40
C THR A 142 7.97 11.68 31.44
N GLU A 143 8.17 10.39 31.68
CA GLU A 143 9.23 9.86 32.53
C GLU A 143 10.64 9.91 31.91
N GLY A 144 10.75 10.36 30.65
CA GLY A 144 12.01 10.51 29.94
C GLY A 144 12.48 9.24 29.21
N VAL A 145 11.62 8.25 29.05
CA VAL A 145 11.94 7.08 28.21
C VAL A 145 12.10 7.51 26.75
N ALA A 146 13.15 7.04 26.10
CA ALA A 146 13.43 7.40 24.72
C ALA A 146 12.26 6.98 23.80
N PRO A 147 11.81 7.83 22.83
CA PRO A 147 10.69 7.52 21.94
C PRO A 147 10.86 6.21 21.18
N GLU A 148 12.09 5.80 20.86
CA GLU A 148 12.38 4.52 20.22
C GLU A 148 12.02 3.29 21.07
N GLN A 149 11.94 3.45 22.40
CA GLN A 149 11.50 2.43 23.34
C GLN A 149 10.04 2.62 23.72
N ALA A 150 9.59 3.83 24.05
CA ALA A 150 8.21 4.12 24.42
C ALA A 150 7.21 3.60 23.37
N ARG A 151 7.51 3.76 22.08
CA ARG A 151 6.67 3.24 20.97
C ARG A 151 6.42 1.72 20.97
N MET A 152 7.14 0.94 21.79
CA MET A 152 6.96 -0.52 21.84
C MET A 152 5.58 -0.94 22.35
N VAL A 153 4.91 -0.09 23.11
CA VAL A 153 3.56 -0.36 23.65
C VAL A 153 2.45 -0.10 22.64
N LEU A 154 2.73 0.64 21.55
CA LEU A 154 1.72 1.04 20.58
C LEU A 154 1.26 -0.14 19.72
N PRO A 155 -0.07 -0.34 19.55
CA PRO A 155 -0.61 -1.45 18.79
C PRO A 155 -0.36 -1.32 17.29
N GLN A 156 -0.42 -2.44 16.58
CA GLN A 156 -0.23 -2.48 15.13
C GLN A 156 -1.32 -1.75 14.33
N SER A 157 -2.43 -1.45 14.96
CA SER A 157 -3.49 -0.62 14.39
C SER A 157 -3.17 0.86 14.34
N MET A 158 -2.07 1.30 14.97
CA MET A 158 -1.60 2.68 14.85
C MET A 158 -1.37 3.04 13.38
N TYR A 159 -1.89 4.20 12.96
CA TYR A 159 -1.61 4.74 11.65
C TYR A 159 -0.15 5.13 11.49
N THR A 160 0.38 4.87 10.30
CA THR A 160 1.67 5.38 9.82
C THR A 160 1.49 5.98 8.43
N GLU A 161 2.48 6.73 7.98
CA GLU A 161 2.51 7.29 6.64
C GLU A 161 3.85 6.99 5.98
N TRP A 162 3.84 6.81 4.66
CA TRP A 162 5.07 6.60 3.90
C TRP A 162 4.98 7.12 2.47
N TYR A 163 6.14 7.45 1.93
CA TYR A 163 6.33 7.59 0.50
C TYR A 163 6.60 6.22 -0.11
N TRP A 164 5.92 5.92 -1.20
CA TRP A 164 5.99 4.63 -1.85
C TRP A 164 6.23 4.80 -3.34
N SER A 165 7.42 4.42 -3.83
CA SER A 165 7.86 4.66 -5.19
C SER A 165 8.29 3.38 -5.87
N GLY A 166 7.99 3.28 -7.15
CA GLY A 166 8.43 2.16 -7.97
C GLY A 166 7.94 2.24 -9.40
N SER A 167 8.35 1.25 -10.18
CA SER A 167 7.94 1.11 -11.56
C SER A 167 6.52 0.56 -11.69
N LEU A 168 5.91 0.79 -12.84
CA LEU A 168 4.56 0.32 -13.15
C LEU A 168 4.43 -1.21 -13.05
N ASP A 169 5.43 -1.96 -13.51
CA ASP A 169 5.44 -3.42 -13.38
C ASP A 169 5.55 -3.87 -11.91
N ALA A 170 6.31 -3.17 -11.07
CA ALA A 170 6.40 -3.47 -9.64
C ALA A 170 5.05 -3.24 -8.93
N PHE A 171 4.36 -2.12 -9.19
CA PHE A 171 3.02 -1.87 -8.68
C PHE A 171 2.00 -2.87 -9.24
N SER A 172 2.06 -3.20 -10.54
CA SER A 172 1.19 -4.21 -11.14
C SER A 172 1.35 -5.58 -10.46
N ASN A 173 2.58 -6.01 -10.18
CA ASN A 173 2.83 -7.26 -9.44
C ASN A 173 2.27 -7.21 -8.02
N MET A 174 2.36 -6.07 -7.34
CA MET A 174 1.76 -5.85 -6.03
C MET A 174 0.22 -5.95 -6.11
N CYS A 175 -0.43 -5.23 -7.03
CA CYS A 175 -1.88 -5.27 -7.24
C CYS A 175 -2.37 -6.68 -7.59
N ASN A 176 -1.67 -7.40 -8.48
CA ASN A 176 -2.00 -8.78 -8.86
C ASN A 176 -2.03 -9.74 -7.67
N LEU A 177 -1.26 -9.45 -6.62
CA LEU A 177 -1.26 -10.25 -5.41
C LEU A 177 -2.25 -9.73 -4.37
N ARG A 178 -2.36 -8.41 -4.19
CA ARG A 178 -3.10 -7.80 -3.08
C ARG A 178 -4.54 -7.43 -3.38
N CYS A 179 -4.93 -7.32 -4.66
CA CYS A 179 -6.32 -7.10 -5.05
C CYS A 179 -7.15 -8.40 -5.11
N LYS A 180 -6.57 -9.56 -4.79
CA LYS A 180 -7.29 -10.84 -4.78
C LYS A 180 -8.34 -10.87 -3.66
N PRO A 181 -9.46 -11.60 -3.85
CA PRO A 181 -10.53 -11.68 -2.85
C PRO A 181 -10.11 -12.30 -1.50
N ASP A 182 -9.04 -13.09 -1.49
CA ASP A 182 -8.49 -13.73 -0.29
C ASP A 182 -7.38 -12.89 0.39
N ALA A 183 -7.01 -11.75 -0.19
CA ALA A 183 -6.13 -10.80 0.48
C ALA A 183 -6.89 -10.07 1.61
N GLN A 184 -6.15 -9.62 2.62
CA GLN A 184 -6.73 -8.83 3.71
C GLN A 184 -7.37 -7.55 3.16
N GLU A 185 -8.59 -7.25 3.59
CA GLU A 185 -9.40 -6.18 3.03
C GLU A 185 -8.73 -4.81 3.13
N GLU A 186 -8.17 -4.46 4.30
CA GLU A 186 -7.47 -3.19 4.49
C GLU A 186 -6.27 -3.04 3.54
N THR A 187 -5.60 -4.15 3.23
CA THR A 187 -4.51 -4.17 2.24
C THR A 187 -5.03 -4.00 0.82
N ARG A 188 -6.20 -4.60 0.51
CA ARG A 188 -6.89 -4.42 -0.79
C ARG A 188 -7.33 -2.98 -1.01
N MET A 189 -7.76 -2.28 0.05
CA MET A 189 -8.18 -0.87 -0.04
C MET A 189 -7.03 0.06 -0.45
N ILE A 190 -5.81 -0.30 -0.11
CA ILE A 190 -4.62 0.47 -0.51
C ILE A 190 -4.14 0.06 -1.91
N ALA A 191 -4.24 -1.21 -2.27
CA ALA A 191 -3.76 -1.76 -3.54
C ALA A 191 -4.66 -1.42 -4.71
#